data_11c4119152d088c97ababdd5e8dcbcf0
#
_entry.id   11c4119152d088c97ababdd5e8dcbcf0
#
_cell.length_a   1.000
_cell.length_b   1.000
_cell.length_c   1.000
_cell.angle_alpha   90.00
_cell.angle_beta   90.00
_cell.angle_gamma   90.00
#
_symmetry.space_group_name_H-M   'P 1'
#
loop_
_entity.id
_entity.type
_entity.pdbx_description
1 polymer ?
#
loop_
_entity_poly.entity_id
_entity_poly.type
_entity_poly.pdbx_seq_one_letter_code
_entity_poly.pdbx_strand_id
1 'polypeptide(L)'
;MAAALLVAPGIPSAMAEEAKADAKLTAQPVKVVALGTSLTAGYGLEQGQGFVPQLQKALDEAGLSVVLENAGVSGDTSAGGLARLDWSLNDDVDAVIVELGSNDALRGFEPQQTRENLTAILDALKERGLPVLLTGMLAPPNLGEEYGEEFASIYPDLASEYDVLFYPFFLEGVAAEAALNQADGIHPNPDGVAVIVEAITPYAVQLVEHARKDNSS
;
A
#
# COMPACT_ATOMS: atom_id res chain seq x y z
N MET A 1 19.39 50.52 -38.43
CA MET A 1 19.07 50.09 -37.06
C MET A 1 19.06 48.57 -37.07
N ALA A 2 20.10 47.93 -36.55
CA ALA A 2 20.23 46.48 -36.48
C ALA A 2 19.84 46.03 -35.04
N ALA A 3 18.80 45.18 -34.93
CA ALA A 3 18.38 44.60 -33.67
C ALA A 3 19.24 43.35 -33.38
N ALA A 4 20.02 43.42 -32.31
CA ALA A 4 20.78 42.28 -31.81
C ALA A 4 19.86 41.36 -31.01
N LEU A 5 19.67 40.12 -31.48
CA LEU A 5 19.01 39.04 -30.71
C LEU A 5 20.01 38.55 -29.65
N LEU A 6 19.69 38.75 -28.39
CA LEU A 6 20.41 38.13 -27.27
C LEU A 6 19.89 36.68 -27.14
N VAL A 7 20.72 35.70 -27.52
CA VAL A 7 20.52 34.29 -27.21
C VAL A 7 21.01 34.06 -25.77
N ALA A 8 20.08 33.71 -24.89
CA ALA A 8 20.44 33.31 -23.52
C ALA A 8 21.20 31.95 -23.54
N PRO A 9 22.32 31.82 -22.79
CA PRO A 9 23.02 30.54 -22.72
C PRO A 9 22.16 29.49 -22.02
N GLY A 10 21.90 28.37 -22.75
CA GLY A 10 21.24 27.21 -22.18
C GLY A 10 22.12 26.61 -21.06
N ILE A 11 21.51 26.26 -19.95
CA ILE A 11 22.17 25.55 -18.85
C ILE A 11 22.64 24.19 -19.41
N PRO A 12 23.92 23.78 -19.23
CA PRO A 12 24.39 22.49 -19.72
C PRO A 12 23.66 21.35 -19.02
N SER A 13 23.31 20.32 -19.78
CA SER A 13 22.49 19.15 -19.36
C SER A 13 23.02 18.48 -18.07
N ALA A 14 24.34 18.46 -17.87
CA ALA A 14 24.98 17.91 -16.67
C ALA A 14 24.61 18.69 -15.38
N MET A 15 24.52 20.00 -15.44
CA MET A 15 24.14 20.82 -14.26
C MET A 15 22.64 20.69 -13.93
N ALA A 16 21.80 20.39 -14.91
CA ALA A 16 20.39 20.12 -14.69
C ALA A 16 20.17 18.71 -14.06
N GLU A 17 21.04 17.77 -14.37
CA GLU A 17 21.02 16.42 -13.83
C GLU A 17 21.58 16.38 -12.40
N GLU A 18 22.67 17.12 -12.11
CA GLU A 18 23.18 17.32 -10.76
C GLU A 18 22.18 18.09 -9.86
N ALA A 19 21.53 19.12 -10.36
CA ALA A 19 20.51 19.85 -9.60
C ALA A 19 19.26 18.99 -9.30
N LYS A 20 18.88 18.05 -10.19
CA LYS A 20 17.82 17.06 -9.93
C LYS A 20 18.25 16.02 -8.91
N ALA A 21 19.51 15.58 -8.94
CA ALA A 21 20.06 14.65 -7.96
C ALA A 21 20.15 15.27 -6.57
N ASP A 22 20.60 16.53 -6.47
CA ASP A 22 20.67 17.26 -5.21
C ASP A 22 19.28 17.59 -4.65
N ALA A 23 18.32 17.97 -5.48
CA ALA A 23 16.92 18.17 -5.06
C ALA A 23 16.26 16.90 -4.55
N LYS A 24 16.65 15.72 -5.07
CA LYS A 24 16.19 14.42 -4.60
C LYS A 24 16.79 14.05 -3.24
N LEU A 25 18.01 14.49 -2.93
CA LEU A 25 18.68 14.24 -1.64
C LEU A 25 18.17 15.18 -0.51
N THR A 26 17.55 16.31 -0.84
CA THR A 26 17.07 17.31 0.15
C THR A 26 15.58 17.22 0.46
N ALA A 27 14.81 16.45 -0.32
CA ALA A 27 13.40 16.23 -0.04
C ALA A 27 13.24 15.30 1.17
N GLN A 28 12.40 15.70 2.13
CA GLN A 28 12.01 14.79 3.23
C GLN A 28 11.45 13.50 2.65
N PRO A 29 11.76 12.34 3.25
CA PRO A 29 11.19 11.07 2.80
C PRO A 29 9.67 11.09 2.97
N VAL A 30 8.96 10.56 1.98
CA VAL A 30 7.51 10.32 2.10
C VAL A 30 7.28 9.23 3.13
N LYS A 31 6.43 9.50 4.11
CA LYS A 31 6.09 8.55 5.16
C LYS A 31 4.82 7.79 4.82
N VAL A 32 4.94 6.50 4.57
CA VAL A 32 3.83 5.60 4.24
C VAL A 32 3.58 4.63 5.38
N VAL A 33 2.34 4.54 5.85
CA VAL A 33 1.94 3.52 6.84
C VAL A 33 1.26 2.36 6.13
N ALA A 34 1.73 1.13 6.38
CA ALA A 34 1.06 -0.09 5.97
C ALA A 34 0.14 -0.57 7.12
N LEU A 35 -1.14 -0.21 7.04
CA LEU A 35 -2.19 -0.62 7.96
C LEU A 35 -2.74 -1.98 7.53
N GLY A 36 -2.51 -3.03 8.33
CA GLY A 36 -2.92 -4.36 7.88
C GLY A 36 -2.95 -5.43 8.96
N THR A 37 -2.96 -6.67 8.50
CA THR A 37 -3.14 -7.88 9.32
C THR A 37 -1.80 -8.57 9.60
N SER A 38 -1.83 -9.90 9.79
CA SER A 38 -0.64 -10.77 9.89
C SER A 38 0.20 -10.74 8.62
N LEU A 39 -0.41 -10.51 7.46
CA LEU A 39 0.27 -10.44 6.16
C LEU A 39 1.20 -9.21 6.13
N THR A 40 0.71 -8.06 6.57
CA THR A 40 1.49 -6.83 6.72
C THR A 40 2.50 -6.95 7.86
N ALA A 41 2.10 -7.54 9.01
CA ALA A 41 2.98 -7.70 10.18
C ALA A 41 4.21 -8.58 9.89
N GLY A 42 4.12 -9.51 8.93
CA GLY A 42 5.16 -10.48 8.64
C GLY A 42 5.13 -11.67 9.62
N TYR A 43 3.92 -12.16 9.96
CA TYR A 43 3.72 -13.27 10.88
C TYR A 43 4.54 -14.50 10.51
N GLY A 44 5.24 -15.08 11.50
CA GLY A 44 6.03 -16.30 11.32
C GLY A 44 7.34 -16.13 10.55
N LEU A 45 7.68 -14.91 10.11
CA LEU A 45 8.89 -14.61 9.34
C LEU A 45 9.97 -13.99 10.22
N GLU A 46 11.23 -14.19 9.83
CA GLU A 46 12.35 -13.53 10.46
C GLU A 46 12.38 -12.03 10.10
N GLN A 47 13.11 -11.27 10.90
CA GLN A 47 13.29 -9.84 10.64
C GLN A 47 13.86 -9.60 9.23
N GLY A 48 13.24 -8.72 8.47
CA GLY A 48 13.64 -8.39 7.10
C GLY A 48 12.96 -9.25 6.01
N GLN A 49 12.28 -10.34 6.36
CA GLN A 49 11.63 -11.24 5.40
C GLN A 49 10.15 -10.93 5.15
N GLY A 50 9.53 -10.09 5.98
CA GLY A 50 8.13 -9.73 5.84
C GLY A 50 7.84 -8.73 4.72
N PHE A 51 6.56 -8.46 4.49
CA PHE A 51 6.07 -7.57 3.45
C PHE A 51 6.68 -6.17 3.51
N VAL A 52 6.59 -5.50 4.68
CA VAL A 52 7.03 -4.11 4.83
C VAL A 52 8.54 -3.94 4.57
N PRO A 53 9.45 -4.72 5.15
CA PRO A 53 10.87 -4.56 4.86
C PRO A 53 11.26 -4.94 3.44
N GLN A 54 10.59 -5.92 2.80
CA GLN A 54 10.86 -6.24 1.40
C GLN A 54 10.34 -5.16 0.46
N LEU A 55 9.15 -4.60 0.71
CA LEU A 55 8.62 -3.48 -0.06
C LEU A 55 9.46 -2.21 0.13
N GLN A 56 9.92 -1.91 1.35
CA GLN A 56 10.87 -0.81 1.59
C GLN A 56 12.09 -0.94 0.70
N LYS A 57 12.70 -2.12 0.67
CA LYS A 57 13.87 -2.39 -0.17
C LYS A 57 13.57 -2.18 -1.66
N ALA A 58 12.42 -2.66 -2.15
CA ALA A 58 12.03 -2.48 -3.55
C ALA A 58 11.83 -1.00 -3.93
N LEU A 59 11.24 -0.20 -3.02
CA LEU A 59 11.06 1.24 -3.21
C LEU A 59 12.41 1.99 -3.17
N ASP A 60 13.34 1.59 -2.31
CA ASP A 60 14.71 2.13 -2.27
C ASP A 60 15.45 1.82 -3.58
N GLU A 61 15.35 0.58 -4.08
CA GLU A 61 15.92 0.16 -5.37
C GLU A 61 15.30 0.91 -6.56
N ALA A 62 14.02 1.27 -6.48
CA ALA A 62 13.36 2.17 -7.43
C ALA A 62 13.83 3.63 -7.29
N GLY A 63 14.70 3.90 -6.31
CA GLY A 63 15.30 5.22 -6.05
C GLY A 63 14.33 6.22 -5.44
N LEU A 64 13.31 5.78 -4.70
CA LEU A 64 12.39 6.65 -3.98
C LEU A 64 12.94 6.95 -2.58
N SER A 65 12.78 8.22 -2.14
CA SER A 65 12.99 8.60 -0.74
C SER A 65 11.67 8.38 0.00
N VAL A 66 11.53 7.25 0.71
CA VAL A 66 10.32 6.83 1.40
C VAL A 66 10.70 6.12 2.70
N VAL A 67 9.85 6.26 3.71
CA VAL A 67 9.88 5.47 4.95
C VAL A 67 8.57 4.72 5.06
N LEU A 68 8.64 3.39 5.07
CA LEU A 68 7.47 2.53 5.18
C LEU A 68 7.34 2.02 6.61
N GLU A 69 6.28 2.42 7.31
CA GLU A 69 5.98 2.00 8.68
C GLU A 69 5.04 0.79 8.70
N ASN A 70 5.40 -0.20 9.53
CA ASN A 70 4.59 -1.40 9.71
C ASN A 70 3.54 -1.18 10.81
N ALA A 71 2.29 -1.07 10.41
CA ALA A 71 1.12 -1.05 11.29
C ALA A 71 0.25 -2.31 11.09
N GLY A 72 0.89 -3.45 10.83
CA GLY A 72 0.23 -4.76 10.78
C GLY A 72 0.01 -5.34 12.17
N VAL A 73 -1.20 -5.88 12.42
CA VAL A 73 -1.54 -6.59 13.66
C VAL A 73 -2.13 -7.95 13.32
N SER A 74 -1.43 -9.02 13.72
CA SER A 74 -1.87 -10.39 13.43
C SER A 74 -3.23 -10.68 14.04
N GLY A 75 -4.14 -11.21 13.20
CA GLY A 75 -5.51 -11.53 13.61
C GLY A 75 -6.50 -10.38 13.54
N ASP A 76 -6.06 -9.17 13.21
CA ASP A 76 -6.97 -8.02 13.07
C ASP A 76 -8.00 -8.24 11.97
N THR A 77 -9.21 -7.81 12.26
CA THR A 77 -10.32 -7.66 11.31
C THR A 77 -10.38 -6.24 10.79
N SER A 78 -11.25 -5.97 9.83
CA SER A 78 -11.55 -4.60 9.40
C SER A 78 -12.00 -3.71 10.56
N ALA A 79 -12.82 -4.24 11.49
CA ALA A 79 -13.22 -3.55 12.72
C ALA A 79 -12.03 -3.27 13.66
N GLY A 80 -11.09 -4.21 13.79
CA GLY A 80 -9.87 -4.02 14.58
C GLY A 80 -8.99 -2.92 13.99
N GLY A 81 -8.79 -2.94 12.67
CA GLY A 81 -8.06 -1.90 11.95
C GLY A 81 -8.69 -0.51 12.13
N LEU A 82 -10.02 -0.43 12.01
CA LEU A 82 -10.77 0.82 12.24
C LEU A 82 -10.59 1.33 13.68
N ALA A 83 -10.70 0.46 14.67
CA ALA A 83 -10.63 0.84 16.09
C ALA A 83 -9.26 1.42 16.49
N ARG A 84 -8.19 1.06 15.77
CA ARG A 84 -6.84 1.57 16.02
C ARG A 84 -6.33 2.56 14.98
N LEU A 85 -7.15 2.99 14.05
CA LEU A 85 -6.75 3.84 12.93
C LEU A 85 -6.02 5.11 13.41
N ASP A 86 -6.65 5.89 14.28
CA ASP A 86 -6.07 7.13 14.81
C ASP A 86 -4.77 6.91 15.58
N TRP A 87 -4.68 5.79 16.29
CA TRP A 87 -3.46 5.43 17.03
C TRP A 87 -2.32 4.97 16.09
N SER A 88 -2.67 4.38 14.94
CA SER A 88 -1.70 3.89 13.96
C SER A 88 -1.16 4.98 13.04
N LEU A 89 -1.82 6.14 12.98
CA LEU A 89 -1.49 7.22 12.06
C LEU A 89 -1.10 8.48 12.83
N ASN A 90 0.20 8.78 12.85
CA ASN A 90 0.72 10.04 13.36
C ASN A 90 0.39 11.22 12.42
N ASP A 91 0.60 12.46 12.88
CA ASP A 91 0.32 13.67 12.08
C ASP A 91 1.27 13.85 10.88
N ASP A 92 2.40 13.13 10.85
CA ASP A 92 3.43 13.23 9.82
C ASP A 92 3.33 12.13 8.75
N VAL A 93 2.22 11.37 8.70
CA VAL A 93 1.94 10.37 7.66
C VAL A 93 1.51 11.06 6.37
N ASP A 94 2.12 10.66 5.25
CA ASP A 94 1.85 11.21 3.93
C ASP A 94 0.96 10.32 3.07
N ALA A 95 0.89 9.00 3.32
CA ALA A 95 0.05 8.07 2.59
C ALA A 95 -0.17 6.76 3.36
N VAL A 96 -1.19 5.97 2.97
CA VAL A 96 -1.54 4.72 3.64
C VAL A 96 -1.76 3.59 2.65
N ILE A 97 -1.17 2.41 2.94
CA ILE A 97 -1.56 1.14 2.32
C ILE A 97 -2.54 0.45 3.27
N VAL A 98 -3.72 0.06 2.79
CA VAL A 98 -4.76 -0.61 3.59
C VAL A 98 -4.86 -2.07 3.14
N GLU A 99 -4.46 -3.01 4.02
CA GLU A 99 -4.54 -4.47 3.84
C GLU A 99 -5.39 -5.05 4.97
N LEU A 100 -6.71 -5.05 4.83
CA LEU A 100 -7.66 -5.51 5.85
C LEU A 100 -8.79 -6.34 5.20
N GLY A 101 -9.46 -7.17 6.01
CA GLY A 101 -10.63 -7.96 5.63
C GLY A 101 -10.36 -9.46 5.52
N SER A 102 -9.09 -9.91 5.41
CA SER A 102 -8.76 -11.32 5.34
C SER A 102 -9.32 -12.11 6.54
N ASN A 103 -9.17 -11.57 7.75
CA ASN A 103 -9.67 -12.21 8.96
C ASN A 103 -11.19 -12.14 9.11
N ASP A 104 -11.84 -11.16 8.51
CA ASP A 104 -13.31 -11.08 8.43
C ASP A 104 -13.83 -12.26 7.62
N ALA A 105 -13.28 -12.49 6.42
CA ALA A 105 -13.63 -13.63 5.58
C ALA A 105 -13.28 -14.98 6.25
N LEU A 106 -12.08 -15.13 6.83
CA LEU A 106 -11.69 -16.35 7.53
C LEU A 106 -12.63 -16.70 8.69
N ARG A 107 -13.25 -15.72 9.32
CA ARG A 107 -14.24 -15.90 10.40
C ARG A 107 -15.68 -15.97 9.92
N GLY A 108 -15.92 -15.83 8.61
CA GLY A 108 -17.25 -15.85 8.01
C GLY A 108 -18.14 -14.69 8.47
N PHE A 109 -17.55 -13.51 8.71
CA PHE A 109 -18.33 -12.31 9.02
C PHE A 109 -19.10 -11.87 7.78
N GLU A 110 -20.26 -11.25 8.00
CA GLU A 110 -21.07 -10.74 6.90
C GLU A 110 -20.26 -9.72 6.07
N PRO A 111 -20.19 -9.85 4.72
CA PRO A 111 -19.44 -8.94 3.85
C PRO A 111 -19.81 -7.48 4.06
N GLN A 112 -21.08 -7.20 4.36
CA GLN A 112 -21.55 -5.85 4.64
C GLN A 112 -20.82 -5.21 5.84
N GLN A 113 -20.47 -5.95 6.89
CA GLN A 113 -19.73 -5.42 8.04
C GLN A 113 -18.31 -5.02 7.63
N THR A 114 -17.65 -5.83 6.79
CA THR A 114 -16.34 -5.51 6.24
C THR A 114 -16.39 -4.25 5.39
N ARG A 115 -17.41 -4.11 4.53
CA ARG A 115 -17.65 -2.91 3.73
C ARG A 115 -17.82 -1.66 4.61
N GLU A 116 -18.67 -1.72 5.62
CA GLU A 116 -18.93 -0.60 6.53
C GLU A 116 -17.65 -0.15 7.26
N ASN A 117 -16.84 -1.10 7.75
CA ASN A 117 -15.59 -0.77 8.43
C ASN A 117 -14.56 -0.16 7.46
N LEU A 118 -14.39 -0.72 6.25
CA LEU A 118 -13.48 -0.17 5.24
C LEU A 118 -13.96 1.21 4.76
N THR A 119 -15.27 1.42 4.60
CA THR A 119 -15.86 2.73 4.31
C THR A 119 -15.46 3.75 5.38
N ALA A 120 -15.64 3.42 6.66
CA ALA A 120 -15.29 4.32 7.76
C ALA A 120 -13.77 4.62 7.81
N ILE A 121 -12.92 3.65 7.48
CA ILE A 121 -11.46 3.86 7.35
C ILE A 121 -11.17 4.83 6.21
N LEU A 122 -11.76 4.61 5.03
CA LEU A 122 -11.55 5.47 3.85
C LEU A 122 -12.07 6.89 4.06
N ASP A 123 -13.22 7.05 4.75
CA ASP A 123 -13.75 8.36 5.16
C ASP A 123 -12.75 9.11 6.03
N ALA A 124 -12.22 8.47 7.07
CA ALA A 124 -11.25 9.09 7.97
C ALA A 124 -9.93 9.44 7.25
N LEU A 125 -9.44 8.59 6.34
CA LEU A 125 -8.25 8.87 5.55
C LEU A 125 -8.48 10.03 4.57
N LYS A 126 -9.65 10.09 3.94
CA LYS A 126 -10.07 11.19 3.05
C LYS A 126 -10.20 12.52 3.80
N GLU A 127 -10.78 12.52 5.00
CA GLU A 127 -10.86 13.72 5.86
C GLU A 127 -9.47 14.26 6.22
N ARG A 128 -8.46 13.37 6.34
CA ARG A 128 -7.06 13.74 6.57
C ARG A 128 -6.32 14.12 5.29
N GLY A 129 -6.94 13.98 4.11
CA GLY A 129 -6.33 14.25 2.81
C GLY A 129 -5.21 13.27 2.44
N LEU A 130 -5.22 12.05 2.97
CA LEU A 130 -4.17 11.06 2.76
C LEU A 130 -4.43 10.21 1.51
N PRO A 131 -3.51 10.16 0.53
CA PRO A 131 -3.54 9.18 -0.55
C PRO A 131 -3.56 7.75 -0.02
N VAL A 132 -4.35 6.88 -0.65
CA VAL A 132 -4.54 5.48 -0.23
C VAL A 132 -4.25 4.52 -1.36
N LEU A 133 -3.56 3.42 -1.04
CA LEU A 133 -3.53 2.20 -1.83
C LEU A 133 -4.38 1.14 -1.09
N LEU A 134 -5.58 0.89 -1.60
CA LEU A 134 -6.45 -0.18 -1.09
C LEU A 134 -6.05 -1.51 -1.74
N THR A 135 -5.80 -2.53 -0.93
CA THR A 135 -5.51 -3.87 -1.44
C THR A 135 -6.72 -4.78 -1.29
N GLY A 136 -7.12 -5.42 -2.39
CA GLY A 136 -8.23 -6.35 -2.41
C GLY A 136 -7.90 -7.67 -1.71
N MET A 137 -8.95 -8.34 -1.25
CA MET A 137 -8.88 -9.66 -0.63
C MET A 137 -9.99 -10.55 -1.16
N LEU A 138 -9.73 -11.85 -1.24
CA LEU A 138 -10.72 -12.85 -1.63
C LEU A 138 -11.10 -13.70 -0.42
N ALA A 139 -12.37 -14.13 -0.39
CA ALA A 139 -12.85 -15.04 0.63
C ALA A 139 -12.42 -16.49 0.34
N PRO A 140 -12.24 -17.33 1.37
CA PRO A 140 -12.02 -18.74 1.19
C PRO A 140 -13.20 -19.42 0.44
N PRO A 141 -12.94 -20.32 -0.53
CA PRO A 141 -13.99 -20.89 -1.40
C PRO A 141 -15.01 -21.76 -0.67
N ASN A 142 -14.69 -22.23 0.53
CA ASN A 142 -15.59 -23.02 1.37
C ASN A 142 -16.78 -22.24 1.96
N LEU A 143 -16.81 -20.91 1.83
CA LEU A 143 -17.93 -20.05 2.25
C LEU A 143 -19.04 -19.95 1.19
N GLY A 144 -18.82 -20.49 0.01
CA GLY A 144 -19.77 -20.48 -1.10
C GLY A 144 -19.57 -19.33 -2.08
N GLU A 145 -20.13 -19.51 -3.27
CA GLU A 145 -19.95 -18.58 -4.40
C GLU A 145 -20.57 -17.21 -4.12
N GLU A 146 -21.80 -17.16 -3.63
CA GLU A 146 -22.52 -15.91 -3.32
C GLU A 146 -21.75 -15.06 -2.31
N TYR A 147 -21.26 -15.66 -1.22
CA TYR A 147 -20.42 -14.96 -0.25
C TYR A 147 -19.11 -14.47 -0.88
N GLY A 148 -18.46 -15.30 -1.69
CA GLY A 148 -17.19 -14.97 -2.34
C GLY A 148 -17.33 -13.79 -3.30
N GLU A 149 -18.38 -13.75 -4.12
CA GLU A 149 -18.66 -12.65 -5.04
C GLU A 149 -18.99 -11.35 -4.30
N GLU A 150 -19.87 -11.41 -3.29
CA GLU A 150 -20.20 -10.25 -2.47
C GLU A 150 -18.96 -9.68 -1.78
N PHE A 151 -18.15 -10.54 -1.15
CA PHE A 151 -16.94 -10.12 -0.46
C PHE A 151 -15.90 -9.52 -1.43
N ALA A 152 -15.68 -10.14 -2.58
CA ALA A 152 -14.71 -9.66 -3.57
C ALA A 152 -15.11 -8.30 -4.16
N SER A 153 -16.43 -8.03 -4.31
CA SER A 153 -16.93 -6.77 -4.86
C SER A 153 -16.67 -5.55 -3.97
N ILE A 154 -16.46 -5.73 -2.66
CA ILE A 154 -16.26 -4.63 -1.69
C ILE A 154 -15.12 -3.72 -2.13
N TYR A 155 -13.99 -4.30 -2.50
CA TYR A 155 -12.75 -3.54 -2.72
C TYR A 155 -12.76 -2.71 -4.00
N PRO A 156 -13.08 -3.25 -5.19
CA PRO A 156 -13.17 -2.44 -6.40
C PRO A 156 -14.27 -1.37 -6.32
N ASP A 157 -15.40 -1.67 -5.68
CA ASP A 157 -16.48 -0.70 -5.48
C ASP A 157 -16.00 0.49 -4.64
N LEU A 158 -15.38 0.22 -3.47
CA LEU A 158 -14.84 1.25 -2.59
C LEU A 158 -13.69 2.01 -3.25
N ALA A 159 -12.79 1.33 -3.96
CA ALA A 159 -11.70 2.00 -4.67
C ALA A 159 -12.23 2.99 -5.72
N SER A 160 -13.30 2.60 -6.44
CA SER A 160 -13.97 3.48 -7.41
C SER A 160 -14.73 4.64 -6.75
N GLU A 161 -15.41 4.38 -5.63
CA GLU A 161 -16.19 5.39 -4.90
C GLU A 161 -15.29 6.48 -4.28
N TYR A 162 -14.13 6.09 -3.76
CA TYR A 162 -13.19 6.99 -3.09
C TYR A 162 -12.10 7.54 -4.02
N ASP A 163 -12.04 7.08 -5.28
CA ASP A 163 -11.00 7.44 -6.27
C ASP A 163 -9.58 7.19 -5.72
N VAL A 164 -9.37 6.01 -5.11
CA VAL A 164 -8.09 5.60 -4.54
C VAL A 164 -7.38 4.55 -5.40
N LEU A 165 -6.06 4.42 -5.24
CA LEU A 165 -5.30 3.37 -5.90
C LEU A 165 -5.76 2.00 -5.42
N PHE A 166 -5.87 1.05 -6.35
CA PHE A 166 -6.39 -0.28 -6.07
C PHE A 166 -5.45 -1.37 -6.58
N TYR A 167 -5.03 -2.26 -5.67
CA TYR A 167 -4.35 -3.52 -5.98
C TYR A 167 -5.34 -4.68 -5.83
N PRO A 168 -5.72 -5.39 -6.91
CA PRO A 168 -6.93 -6.22 -6.92
C PRO A 168 -6.93 -7.39 -5.93
N PHE A 169 -5.79 -8.06 -5.71
CA PHE A 169 -5.70 -9.17 -4.78
C PHE A 169 -4.32 -9.25 -4.13
N PHE A 170 -4.25 -9.03 -2.82
CA PHE A 170 -2.97 -8.96 -2.10
C PHE A 170 -2.13 -10.24 -2.23
N LEU A 171 -2.78 -11.41 -2.26
CA LEU A 171 -2.13 -12.71 -2.36
C LEU A 171 -2.09 -13.26 -3.79
N GLU A 172 -2.18 -12.42 -4.82
CA GLU A 172 -2.11 -12.85 -6.23
C GLU A 172 -0.81 -13.61 -6.50
N GLY A 173 -0.96 -14.80 -7.13
CA GLY A 173 0.16 -15.70 -7.43
C GLY A 173 0.73 -16.47 -6.24
N VAL A 174 0.21 -16.25 -5.02
CA VAL A 174 0.70 -16.88 -3.78
C VAL A 174 -0.37 -17.73 -3.08
N ALA A 175 -1.63 -17.29 -3.14
CA ALA A 175 -2.73 -18.02 -2.51
C ALA A 175 -2.81 -19.47 -3.03
N ALA A 176 -2.90 -20.42 -2.12
CA ALA A 176 -2.96 -21.86 -2.38
C ALA A 176 -1.69 -22.49 -3.01
N GLU A 177 -0.61 -21.74 -3.24
CA GLU A 177 0.67 -22.23 -3.71
C GLU A 177 1.52 -22.73 -2.53
N ALA A 178 1.55 -24.05 -2.28
CA ALA A 178 2.23 -24.63 -1.13
C ALA A 178 3.74 -24.25 -1.04
N ALA A 179 4.41 -24.05 -2.17
CA ALA A 179 5.82 -23.64 -2.22
C ALA A 179 6.04 -22.20 -1.77
N LEU A 180 5.01 -21.34 -1.81
CA LEU A 180 5.07 -19.91 -1.48
C LEU A 180 4.43 -19.57 -0.14
N ASN A 181 3.89 -20.59 0.56
CA ASN A 181 3.26 -20.40 1.86
C ASN A 181 4.00 -21.14 2.97
N GLN A 182 3.80 -20.69 4.20
CA GLN A 182 4.24 -21.37 5.41
C GLN A 182 3.46 -22.68 5.61
N ALA A 183 3.83 -23.48 6.60
CA ALA A 183 3.22 -24.78 6.86
C ALA A 183 1.70 -24.71 7.18
N ASP A 184 1.20 -23.55 7.56
CA ASP A 184 -0.25 -23.32 7.81
C ASP A 184 -1.08 -23.15 6.53
N GLY A 185 -0.43 -22.93 5.38
CA GLY A 185 -1.05 -22.82 4.07
C GLY A 185 -1.78 -21.50 3.79
N ILE A 186 -1.70 -20.53 4.71
CA ILE A 186 -2.40 -19.21 4.60
C ILE A 186 -1.48 -18.01 4.70
N HIS A 187 -0.31 -18.14 5.34
CA HIS A 187 0.66 -17.07 5.42
C HIS A 187 1.79 -17.29 4.42
N PRO A 188 2.16 -16.29 3.61
CA PRO A 188 3.29 -16.38 2.71
C PRO A 188 4.60 -16.69 3.45
N ASN A 189 5.45 -17.50 2.85
CA ASN A 189 6.86 -17.62 3.24
C ASN A 189 7.68 -16.47 2.60
N PRO A 190 9.00 -16.34 2.85
CA PRO A 190 9.79 -15.24 2.29
C PRO A 190 9.73 -15.12 0.77
N ASP A 191 9.67 -16.25 0.04
CA ASP A 191 9.56 -16.27 -1.42
C ASP A 191 8.17 -15.81 -1.89
N GLY A 192 7.11 -16.22 -1.18
CA GLY A 192 5.76 -15.74 -1.43
C GLY A 192 5.63 -14.23 -1.17
N VAL A 193 6.26 -13.72 -0.12
CA VAL A 193 6.33 -12.26 0.11
C VAL A 193 7.05 -11.56 -1.04
N ALA A 194 8.12 -12.13 -1.57
CA ALA A 194 8.84 -11.54 -2.71
C ALA A 194 7.94 -11.43 -3.96
N VAL A 195 7.12 -12.44 -4.24
CA VAL A 195 6.14 -12.41 -5.34
C VAL A 195 5.12 -11.28 -5.14
N ILE A 196 4.56 -11.15 -3.93
CA ILE A 196 3.62 -10.07 -3.60
C ILE A 196 4.29 -8.70 -3.80
N VAL A 197 5.50 -8.52 -3.29
CA VAL A 197 6.25 -7.26 -3.37
C VAL A 197 6.54 -6.89 -4.82
N GLU A 198 6.98 -7.84 -5.65
CA GLU A 198 7.21 -7.58 -7.08
C GLU A 198 5.94 -7.04 -7.76
N ALA A 199 4.80 -7.68 -7.50
CA ALA A 199 3.53 -7.33 -8.12
C ALA A 199 2.94 -5.99 -7.62
N ILE A 200 3.05 -5.67 -6.32
CA ILE A 200 2.47 -4.45 -5.73
C ILE A 200 3.38 -3.22 -5.86
N THR A 201 4.68 -3.40 -6.06
CA THR A 201 5.65 -2.28 -6.13
C THR A 201 5.22 -1.17 -7.12
N PRO A 202 4.73 -1.44 -8.34
CA PRO A 202 4.28 -0.39 -9.24
C PRO A 202 3.16 0.49 -8.67
N TYR A 203 2.26 -0.09 -7.87
CA TYR A 203 1.18 0.63 -7.21
C TYR A 203 1.70 1.45 -6.02
N ALA A 204 2.63 0.91 -5.25
CA ALA A 204 3.28 1.62 -4.15
C ALA A 204 4.11 2.81 -4.66
N VAL A 205 4.78 2.68 -5.82
CA VAL A 205 5.45 3.80 -6.50
C VAL A 205 4.46 4.91 -6.82
N GLN A 206 3.31 4.57 -7.42
CA GLN A 206 2.26 5.56 -7.72
C GLN A 206 1.74 6.24 -6.45
N LEU A 207 1.54 5.49 -5.36
CA LEU A 207 1.11 6.04 -4.07
C LEU A 207 2.10 7.10 -3.57
N VAL A 208 3.40 6.79 -3.58
CA VAL A 208 4.46 7.72 -3.17
C VAL A 208 4.50 8.96 -4.07
N GLU A 209 4.25 8.80 -5.37
CA GLU A 209 4.19 9.93 -6.31
C GLU A 209 2.96 10.83 -6.07
N HIS A 210 1.81 10.26 -5.67
CA HIS A 210 0.62 11.02 -5.30
C HIS A 210 0.89 11.84 -4.03
N ALA A 211 1.42 11.22 -2.97
CA ALA A 211 1.75 11.90 -1.73
C ALA A 211 2.74 13.07 -1.92
N ARG A 212 3.70 12.94 -2.85
CA ARG A 212 4.65 14.03 -3.16
C ARG A 212 4.01 15.24 -3.84
N LYS A 213 2.99 15.02 -4.66
CA LYS A 213 2.29 16.12 -5.35
C LYS A 213 1.47 16.94 -4.38
N ASP A 214 0.80 16.27 -3.45
CA ASP A 214 -0.05 16.90 -2.45
C ASP A 214 0.78 17.72 -1.46
N ASN A 215 1.97 17.25 -1.06
CA ASN A 215 2.91 18.00 -0.21
C ASN A 215 3.58 19.19 -0.91
N SER A 216 3.43 19.33 -2.23
CA SER A 216 4.05 20.41 -3.02
C SER A 216 3.05 21.53 -3.36
N SER A 217 1.78 21.40 -2.95
CA SER A 217 0.69 22.32 -3.25
C SER A 217 0.34 23.21 -2.07
#